data_5e491cfb408c7f771bec7550f20e30a9
#
_entry.id   5e491cfb408c7f771bec7550f20e30a9
#
_cell.length_a   1.000
_cell.length_b   1.000
_cell.length_c   1.000
_cell.angle_alpha   90.00
_cell.angle_beta   90.00
_cell.angle_gamma   90.00
#
_symmetry.space_group_name_H-M   'P 1'
#
loop_
_entity.id
_entity.type
_entity.pdbx_description
1 polymer ?
#
loop_
_entity_poly.entity_id
_entity_poly.type
_entity_poly.pdbx_seq_one_letter_code
_entity_poly.pdbx_strand_id
1 'polypeptide(L)'
;MRYRFLIMSIVAALIASFACKEYEGEFGCTMLSYEVENITTSAATLVATIDASNYEDIDQIGFMVAEGDNSDFDIYPTNISRIIELRLEELTPDTEYSFKSYVRANGEEWRFECGKFRTLALPEPEPEPEPEPEPEPEPTPNPTTGWTYRTGWYELPIEVDANGDGRDDNNSDYYYAHHLCAGGEKNAQRNGSARNFTVCFSANHHCPVWVAAPRHSSYESGASRTDAYSQDPQIPANIQYSSKSTGGGCNKGHMLGSAERLSSTATNKQVFYYSNIAPQYSSTFNTGGGAWNNLEDHIDGLVCADTLYTVIGCYFDTYTDKYGNTGRPARIEFGGRTDVSRPTMFYYALLRTKKGNSGKCVKDCSASELQCVAFVICHEQEKGHKPQVKDMISIAELEQLTGFKYFENVPNAPKGTFNSSDWL
;
A
#
# COMPACT_ATOMS: atom_id res chain seq x y z
N MET A 1 -18.65 23.85 -24.31
CA MET A 1 -19.37 22.55 -24.25
C MET A 1 -18.44 21.58 -23.54
N ARG A 2 -18.74 21.24 -22.30
CA ARG A 2 -17.92 20.38 -21.46
C ARG A 2 -18.49 18.98 -21.54
N TYR A 3 -17.72 18.01 -22.01
CA TYR A 3 -18.06 16.59 -21.88
C TYR A 3 -17.38 16.04 -20.62
N ARG A 4 -18.19 15.74 -19.62
CA ARG A 4 -17.81 14.92 -18.47
C ARG A 4 -17.93 13.46 -18.91
N PHE A 5 -16.82 12.73 -18.90
CA PHE A 5 -16.88 11.27 -18.96
C PHE A 5 -17.15 10.73 -17.56
N LEU A 6 -18.37 10.25 -17.38
CA LEU A 6 -18.80 9.51 -16.20
C LEU A 6 -18.47 8.04 -16.48
N ILE A 7 -17.48 7.48 -15.79
CA ILE A 7 -17.26 6.03 -15.80
C ILE A 7 -18.31 5.46 -14.84
N MET A 8 -19.42 4.99 -15.38
CA MET A 8 -20.39 4.18 -14.66
C MET A 8 -19.91 2.73 -14.67
N SER A 9 -19.54 2.22 -13.52
CA SER A 9 -19.47 0.77 -13.29
C SER A 9 -20.86 0.20 -13.46
N ILE A 10 -21.09 -0.52 -14.56
CA ILE A 10 -22.35 -1.22 -14.80
C ILE A 10 -22.28 -2.53 -13.99
N VAL A 11 -22.87 -2.53 -12.79
CA VAL A 11 -23.27 -3.75 -12.11
C VAL A 11 -24.55 -4.23 -12.79
N ALA A 12 -24.44 -5.16 -13.71
CA ALA A 12 -25.59 -5.82 -14.31
C ALA A 12 -26.00 -6.99 -13.39
N ALA A 13 -26.78 -6.70 -12.35
CA ALA A 13 -27.52 -7.73 -11.61
C ALA A 13 -28.72 -8.16 -12.45
N LEU A 14 -28.60 -9.25 -13.18
CA LEU A 14 -29.74 -9.93 -13.77
C LEU A 14 -30.41 -10.78 -12.68
N ILE A 15 -31.41 -10.24 -12.00
CA ILE A 15 -32.32 -11.04 -11.17
C ILE A 15 -33.31 -11.75 -12.08
N ALA A 16 -32.99 -12.99 -12.43
CA ALA A 16 -33.98 -13.90 -13.01
C ALA A 16 -34.72 -14.57 -11.85
N SER A 17 -35.97 -14.16 -11.63
CA SER A 17 -36.89 -14.84 -10.72
C SER A 17 -37.33 -16.16 -11.36
N PHE A 18 -36.78 -17.27 -10.89
CA PHE A 18 -37.28 -18.60 -11.20
C PHE A 18 -38.12 -19.10 -10.05
N ALA A 19 -39.34 -19.55 -10.40
CA ALA A 19 -40.29 -20.12 -9.48
C ALA A 19 -39.75 -21.42 -8.86
N CYS A 20 -39.79 -21.55 -7.55
CA CYS A 20 -39.51 -22.79 -6.85
C CYS A 20 -40.42 -23.90 -7.35
N LYS A 21 -39.81 -24.98 -7.87
CA LYS A 21 -40.43 -26.29 -7.95
C LYS A 21 -39.90 -27.08 -6.77
N GLU A 22 -40.81 -27.47 -5.86
CA GLU A 22 -40.50 -28.44 -4.81
C GLU A 22 -40.23 -29.80 -5.50
N TYR A 23 -39.00 -30.30 -5.31
CA TYR A 23 -38.60 -31.65 -5.71
C TYR A 23 -38.75 -32.58 -4.50
N GLU A 24 -39.74 -33.45 -4.49
CA GLU A 24 -39.77 -34.59 -3.57
C GLU A 24 -38.89 -35.71 -4.14
N GLY A 25 -37.69 -35.91 -3.57
CA GLY A 25 -36.96 -37.16 -3.67
C GLY A 25 -35.82 -37.26 -4.71
N GLU A 26 -35.57 -36.26 -5.54
CA GLU A 26 -34.43 -36.21 -6.47
C GLU A 26 -33.50 -35.04 -6.15
N PHE A 27 -32.18 -35.26 -6.32
CA PHE A 27 -31.21 -34.17 -6.20
C PHE A 27 -31.51 -33.08 -7.23
N GLY A 28 -31.57 -31.81 -6.78
CA GLY A 28 -31.76 -30.65 -7.66
C GLY A 28 -30.81 -29.54 -7.29
N CYS A 29 -30.31 -28.84 -8.29
CA CYS A 29 -29.50 -27.64 -8.08
C CYS A 29 -29.80 -26.54 -9.13
N THR A 30 -29.54 -25.30 -8.75
CA THR A 30 -29.69 -24.13 -9.62
C THR A 30 -28.60 -23.11 -9.33
N MET A 31 -28.15 -22.43 -10.37
CA MET A 31 -27.24 -21.29 -10.20
C MET A 31 -28.07 -20.03 -9.93
N LEU A 32 -27.73 -19.32 -8.85
CA LEU A 32 -28.40 -18.07 -8.44
C LEU A 32 -27.72 -16.83 -9.02
N SER A 33 -26.39 -16.83 -9.07
CA SER A 33 -25.59 -15.71 -9.58
C SER A 33 -24.19 -16.18 -9.98
N TYR A 34 -23.54 -15.40 -10.81
CA TYR A 34 -22.11 -15.50 -11.08
C TYR A 34 -21.52 -14.11 -11.23
N GLU A 35 -20.21 -14.00 -10.97
CA GLU A 35 -19.43 -12.77 -11.12
C GLU A 35 -18.02 -13.13 -11.63
N VAL A 36 -17.38 -12.19 -12.30
CA VAL A 36 -15.95 -12.26 -12.67
C VAL A 36 -15.26 -11.06 -12.08
N GLU A 37 -14.27 -11.32 -11.27
CA GLU A 37 -13.54 -10.31 -10.51
C GLU A 37 -12.03 -10.34 -10.82
N ASN A 38 -11.33 -9.30 -10.43
CA ASN A 38 -9.85 -9.23 -10.46
C ASN A 38 -9.26 -9.58 -11.84
N ILE A 39 -9.89 -9.13 -12.92
CA ILE A 39 -9.39 -9.37 -14.29
C ILE A 39 -8.10 -8.58 -14.49
N THR A 40 -7.04 -9.28 -14.88
CA THR A 40 -5.73 -8.72 -15.23
C THR A 40 -5.32 -9.15 -16.64
N THR A 41 -4.08 -8.92 -17.02
CA THR A 41 -3.52 -9.39 -18.30
C THR A 41 -3.34 -10.92 -18.34
N SER A 42 -3.28 -11.59 -17.19
CA SER A 42 -2.98 -13.03 -17.10
C SER A 42 -3.76 -13.79 -16.04
N ALA A 43 -4.73 -13.14 -15.37
CA ALA A 43 -5.54 -13.78 -14.33
C ALA A 43 -6.97 -13.23 -14.27
N ALA A 44 -7.89 -14.03 -13.72
CA ALA A 44 -9.25 -13.63 -13.36
C ALA A 44 -9.76 -14.50 -12.22
N THR A 45 -10.73 -14.01 -11.45
CA THR A 45 -11.41 -14.77 -10.40
C THR A 45 -12.86 -14.98 -10.80
N LEU A 46 -13.30 -16.24 -10.89
CA LEU A 46 -14.68 -16.61 -11.15
C LEU A 46 -15.37 -16.92 -9.82
N VAL A 47 -16.57 -16.38 -9.63
CA VAL A 47 -17.41 -16.64 -8.45
C VAL A 47 -18.79 -17.07 -8.93
N ALA A 48 -19.36 -18.12 -8.32
CA ALA A 48 -20.74 -18.49 -8.57
C ALA A 48 -21.45 -18.90 -7.29
N THR A 49 -22.73 -18.55 -7.18
CA THR A 49 -23.61 -19.00 -6.10
C THR A 49 -24.55 -20.06 -6.64
N ILE A 50 -24.44 -21.26 -6.11
CA ILE A 50 -25.24 -22.42 -6.50
C ILE A 50 -26.07 -22.86 -5.32
N ASP A 51 -27.37 -23.03 -5.51
CA ASP A 51 -28.28 -23.55 -4.51
C ASP A 51 -28.59 -25.02 -4.85
N ALA A 52 -28.32 -25.92 -3.91
CA ALA A 52 -28.52 -27.35 -4.07
C ALA A 52 -29.43 -27.88 -2.97
N SER A 53 -30.24 -28.87 -3.30
CA SER A 53 -31.16 -29.51 -2.34
C SER A 53 -30.42 -30.18 -1.17
N ASN A 54 -29.24 -30.74 -1.43
CA ASN A 54 -28.34 -31.30 -0.42
C ASN A 54 -26.88 -31.25 -0.92
N TYR A 55 -25.98 -30.57 -0.19
CA TYR A 55 -24.58 -30.45 -0.55
C TYR A 55 -23.77 -31.73 -0.25
N GLU A 56 -24.28 -32.60 0.62
CA GLU A 56 -23.61 -33.87 0.93
C GLU A 56 -23.72 -34.89 -0.21
N ASP A 57 -24.70 -34.72 -1.12
CA ASP A 57 -24.90 -35.58 -2.28
C ASP A 57 -24.05 -35.15 -3.49
N ILE A 58 -23.31 -34.02 -3.37
CA ILE A 58 -22.45 -33.49 -4.45
C ILE A 58 -21.13 -34.26 -4.45
N ASP A 59 -20.81 -34.89 -5.58
CA ASP A 59 -19.53 -35.57 -5.83
C ASP A 59 -18.44 -34.57 -6.22
N GLN A 60 -18.81 -33.56 -7.04
CA GLN A 60 -17.90 -32.54 -7.57
C GLN A 60 -18.66 -31.28 -7.97
N ILE A 61 -18.06 -30.10 -7.71
CA ILE A 61 -18.56 -28.82 -8.11
C ILE A 61 -17.39 -27.94 -8.59
N GLY A 62 -17.62 -27.01 -9.52
CA GLY A 62 -16.57 -26.12 -9.99
C GLY A 62 -16.92 -25.37 -11.26
N PHE A 63 -15.89 -25.01 -12.01
CA PHE A 63 -16.00 -24.27 -13.26
C PHE A 63 -15.44 -25.07 -14.43
N MET A 64 -15.97 -24.79 -15.60
CA MET A 64 -15.48 -25.23 -16.91
C MET A 64 -15.12 -23.95 -17.68
N VAL A 65 -13.90 -23.88 -18.20
CA VAL A 65 -13.37 -22.67 -18.87
C VAL A 65 -12.79 -23.03 -20.22
N ALA A 66 -13.05 -22.24 -21.23
CA ALA A 66 -12.49 -22.39 -22.57
C ALA A 66 -12.03 -21.05 -23.12
N GLU A 67 -10.97 -21.04 -23.90
CA GLU A 67 -10.52 -19.86 -24.64
C GLU A 67 -11.41 -19.61 -25.87
N GLY A 68 -11.92 -18.41 -26.02
CA GLY A 68 -12.79 -18.00 -27.13
C GLY A 68 -14.13 -18.72 -27.15
N ASP A 69 -14.56 -19.11 -28.35
CA ASP A 69 -15.77 -19.89 -28.60
C ASP A 69 -15.49 -21.40 -28.71
N ASN A 70 -14.39 -21.85 -28.12
CA ASN A 70 -14.03 -23.28 -28.13
C ASN A 70 -15.08 -24.10 -27.37
N SER A 71 -15.43 -25.27 -27.90
CA SER A 71 -16.32 -26.23 -27.25
C SER A 71 -15.61 -27.19 -26.30
N ASP A 72 -14.28 -27.16 -26.29
CA ASP A 72 -13.44 -27.99 -25.42
C ASP A 72 -13.09 -27.17 -24.15
N PHE A 73 -13.75 -27.54 -23.06
CA PHE A 73 -13.64 -26.84 -21.77
C PHE A 73 -12.72 -27.59 -20.84
N ASP A 74 -11.74 -26.89 -20.30
CA ASP A 74 -10.97 -27.38 -19.15
C ASP A 74 -11.82 -27.35 -17.88
N ILE A 75 -11.67 -28.38 -17.04
CA ILE A 75 -12.48 -28.58 -15.82
C ILE A 75 -11.66 -28.21 -14.60
N TYR A 76 -12.19 -27.29 -13.79
CA TYR A 76 -11.57 -26.79 -12.57
C TYR A 76 -12.48 -27.08 -11.36
N PRO A 77 -12.24 -28.19 -10.61
CA PRO A 77 -12.99 -28.45 -9.39
C PRO A 77 -12.68 -27.45 -8.29
N THR A 78 -13.68 -27.14 -7.48
CA THR A 78 -13.56 -26.30 -6.29
C THR A 78 -14.00 -27.06 -5.04
N ASN A 79 -13.91 -26.43 -3.88
CA ASN A 79 -14.51 -26.97 -2.66
C ASN A 79 -16.04 -26.96 -2.77
N ILE A 80 -16.68 -28.00 -2.26
CA ILE A 80 -18.15 -28.09 -2.26
C ILE A 80 -18.69 -27.08 -1.26
N SER A 81 -19.34 -26.04 -1.78
CA SER A 81 -20.00 -25.00 -0.99
C SER A 81 -21.06 -24.28 -1.81
N ARG A 82 -21.91 -23.49 -1.15
CA ARG A 82 -22.93 -22.68 -1.83
C ARG A 82 -22.33 -21.61 -2.72
N ILE A 83 -21.23 -21.01 -2.29
CA ILE A 83 -20.45 -20.07 -3.08
C ILE A 83 -19.16 -20.75 -3.46
N ILE A 84 -18.94 -20.90 -4.74
CA ILE A 84 -17.69 -21.44 -5.30
C ILE A 84 -16.87 -20.33 -5.93
N GLU A 85 -15.57 -20.38 -5.72
CA GLU A 85 -14.61 -19.41 -6.22
C GLU A 85 -13.44 -20.14 -6.88
N LEU A 86 -12.98 -19.64 -8.02
CA LEU A 86 -11.83 -20.14 -8.75
C LEU A 86 -10.98 -18.96 -9.23
N ARG A 87 -9.74 -18.92 -8.83
CA ARG A 87 -8.74 -18.04 -9.42
C ARG A 87 -8.07 -18.74 -10.59
N LEU A 88 -8.19 -18.16 -11.76
CA LEU A 88 -7.47 -18.55 -12.98
C LEU A 88 -6.17 -17.76 -13.07
N GLU A 89 -5.09 -18.41 -13.42
CA GLU A 89 -3.77 -17.83 -13.65
C GLU A 89 -3.21 -18.29 -15.00
N GLU A 90 -2.14 -17.67 -15.46
CA GLU A 90 -1.49 -17.95 -16.75
C GLU A 90 -2.41 -17.78 -17.98
N LEU A 91 -3.40 -16.93 -17.88
CA LEU A 91 -4.27 -16.60 -19.00
C LEU A 91 -3.52 -15.77 -20.05
N THR A 92 -3.92 -15.91 -21.32
CA THR A 92 -3.38 -15.11 -22.43
C THR A 92 -3.90 -13.68 -22.36
N PRO A 93 -3.07 -12.64 -22.50
CA PRO A 93 -3.52 -11.25 -22.56
C PRO A 93 -4.46 -10.96 -23.75
N ASP A 94 -5.35 -9.97 -23.58
CA ASP A 94 -6.34 -9.52 -24.57
C ASP A 94 -7.17 -10.65 -25.18
N THR A 95 -7.44 -11.69 -24.41
CA THR A 95 -8.09 -12.91 -24.88
C THR A 95 -9.44 -13.09 -24.20
N GLU A 96 -10.46 -13.44 -25.00
CA GLU A 96 -11.79 -13.77 -24.49
C GLU A 96 -11.83 -15.22 -24.01
N TYR A 97 -12.45 -15.45 -22.85
CA TYR A 97 -12.71 -16.76 -22.26
C TYR A 97 -14.20 -16.93 -22.02
N SER A 98 -14.70 -18.14 -22.34
CA SER A 98 -16.06 -18.57 -22.02
C SER A 98 -16.03 -19.46 -20.79
N PHE A 99 -17.00 -19.36 -19.90
CA PHE A 99 -17.03 -20.22 -18.72
C PHE A 99 -18.45 -20.63 -18.33
N LYS A 100 -18.54 -21.78 -17.65
CA LYS A 100 -19.74 -22.39 -17.09
C LYS A 100 -19.43 -22.83 -15.68
N SER A 101 -20.42 -22.92 -14.82
CA SER A 101 -20.31 -23.69 -13.59
C SER A 101 -20.93 -25.09 -13.76
N TYR A 102 -20.50 -26.04 -12.98
CA TYR A 102 -21.05 -27.40 -13.04
C TYR A 102 -21.18 -28.02 -11.65
N VAL A 103 -22.13 -28.94 -11.52
CA VAL A 103 -22.34 -29.80 -10.35
C VAL A 103 -22.46 -31.22 -10.82
N ARG A 104 -21.78 -32.16 -10.17
CA ARG A 104 -21.96 -33.60 -10.33
C ARG A 104 -22.48 -34.20 -9.04
N ALA A 105 -23.56 -34.94 -9.12
CA ALA A 105 -24.17 -35.59 -7.98
C ALA A 105 -24.92 -36.84 -8.45
N ASN A 106 -24.85 -37.93 -7.72
CA ASN A 106 -25.55 -39.20 -8.02
C ASN A 106 -25.38 -39.73 -9.44
N GLY A 107 -24.22 -39.48 -10.09
CA GLY A 107 -23.90 -39.90 -11.44
C GLY A 107 -24.47 -39.00 -12.55
N GLU A 108 -25.15 -37.92 -12.22
CA GLU A 108 -25.65 -36.92 -13.14
C GLU A 108 -24.77 -35.64 -13.11
N GLU A 109 -24.84 -34.83 -14.17
CA GLU A 109 -24.09 -33.55 -14.29
C GLU A 109 -25.02 -32.43 -14.69
N TRP A 110 -25.04 -31.37 -13.92
CA TRP A 110 -25.71 -30.10 -14.21
C TRP A 110 -24.67 -29.09 -14.66
N ARG A 111 -24.92 -28.39 -15.78
CA ARG A 111 -24.08 -27.34 -16.31
C ARG A 111 -24.89 -26.04 -16.39
N PHE A 112 -24.31 -24.97 -15.93
CA PHE A 112 -24.92 -23.65 -15.92
C PHE A 112 -24.08 -22.72 -16.78
N GLU A 113 -24.70 -22.15 -17.82
CA GLU A 113 -24.06 -21.13 -18.65
C GLU A 113 -23.84 -19.88 -17.82
N CYS A 114 -22.60 -19.45 -17.70
CA CYS A 114 -22.26 -18.23 -16.96
C CYS A 114 -22.06 -17.06 -17.94
N GLY A 115 -21.04 -17.11 -18.77
CA GLY A 115 -20.77 -16.01 -19.69
C GLY A 115 -19.34 -16.01 -20.21
N LYS A 116 -18.89 -14.80 -20.53
CA LYS A 116 -17.56 -14.57 -21.05
C LYS A 116 -16.88 -13.44 -20.28
N PHE A 117 -15.56 -13.46 -20.25
CA PHE A 117 -14.74 -12.34 -19.82
C PHE A 117 -13.54 -12.19 -20.76
N ARG A 118 -12.91 -11.03 -20.77
CA ARG A 118 -11.70 -10.78 -21.55
C ARG A 118 -10.59 -10.30 -20.61
N THR A 119 -9.42 -10.91 -20.73
CA THR A 119 -8.21 -10.43 -20.05
C THR A 119 -7.78 -9.07 -20.59
N LEU A 120 -7.09 -8.29 -19.78
CA LEU A 120 -6.58 -6.99 -20.21
C LEU A 120 -5.49 -7.17 -21.28
N ALA A 121 -5.41 -6.22 -22.21
CA ALA A 121 -4.31 -6.17 -23.16
C ALA A 121 -3.00 -5.84 -22.45
N LEU A 122 -1.88 -6.36 -22.96
CA LEU A 122 -0.56 -5.85 -22.56
C LEU A 122 -0.47 -4.37 -22.96
N PRO A 123 0.13 -3.51 -22.13
CA PRO A 123 0.43 -2.16 -22.55
C PRO A 123 1.22 -2.20 -23.86
N GLU A 124 0.85 -1.37 -24.82
CA GLU A 124 1.62 -1.24 -26.06
C GLU A 124 3.07 -0.95 -25.70
N PRO A 125 4.05 -1.64 -26.31
CA PRO A 125 5.44 -1.27 -26.13
C PRO A 125 5.61 0.19 -26.59
N GLU A 126 6.20 1.01 -25.72
CA GLU A 126 6.56 2.37 -26.11
C GLU A 126 7.37 2.31 -27.43
N PRO A 127 7.09 3.20 -28.41
CA PRO A 127 7.86 3.23 -29.63
C PRO A 127 9.35 3.31 -29.31
N GLU A 128 10.17 2.51 -29.99
CA GLU A 128 11.63 2.56 -29.82
C GLU A 128 12.07 4.02 -29.95
N PRO A 129 12.86 4.53 -28.98
CA PRO A 129 13.33 5.90 -29.04
C PRO A 129 14.09 6.12 -30.34
N GLU A 130 13.75 7.17 -31.08
CA GLU A 130 14.55 7.66 -32.20
C GLU A 130 15.98 7.88 -31.69
N PRO A 131 17.04 7.62 -32.50
CA PRO A 131 18.42 7.78 -32.07
C PRO A 131 18.62 9.19 -31.49
N GLU A 132 19.07 9.24 -30.24
CA GLU A 132 19.25 10.47 -29.49
C GLU A 132 20.10 11.47 -30.29
N PRO A 133 19.66 12.73 -30.43
CA PRO A 133 20.53 13.81 -30.83
C PRO A 133 21.65 13.94 -29.78
N GLU A 134 22.87 14.25 -30.22
CA GLU A 134 23.99 14.50 -29.30
C GLU A 134 23.57 15.40 -28.13
N PRO A 135 24.01 15.10 -26.89
CA PRO A 135 23.53 15.78 -25.71
C PRO A 135 23.76 17.29 -25.81
N GLU A 136 22.70 18.06 -25.87
CA GLU A 136 22.76 19.49 -25.59
C GLU A 136 23.31 19.70 -24.16
N PRO A 137 24.09 20.73 -23.89
CA PRO A 137 24.62 20.99 -22.56
C PRO A 137 23.45 21.10 -21.57
N GLU A 138 23.55 20.35 -20.49
CA GLU A 138 22.52 20.30 -19.43
C GLU A 138 22.01 21.71 -19.08
N PRO A 139 20.68 21.96 -19.09
CA PRO A 139 20.16 23.24 -18.66
C PRO A 139 20.51 23.45 -17.19
N THR A 140 21.20 24.57 -16.91
CA THR A 140 21.44 25.00 -15.54
C THR A 140 20.10 25.10 -14.82
N PRO A 141 19.97 24.52 -13.61
CA PRO A 141 18.68 24.50 -12.90
C PRO A 141 18.15 25.91 -12.70
N ASN A 142 16.93 26.14 -13.17
CA ASN A 142 16.22 27.38 -12.94
C ASN A 142 15.73 27.39 -11.48
N PRO A 143 16.15 28.35 -10.63
CA PRO A 143 15.87 28.32 -9.21
C PRO A 143 14.43 28.66 -8.81
N THR A 144 13.50 28.75 -9.75
CA THR A 144 12.12 29.20 -9.50
C THR A 144 11.01 28.16 -9.72
N THR A 145 11.33 26.89 -10.06
CA THR A 145 10.34 25.80 -10.13
C THR A 145 10.80 24.65 -9.22
N GLY A 146 10.52 24.78 -7.95
CA GLY A 146 11.29 24.22 -6.85
C GLY A 146 11.06 22.74 -6.50
N TRP A 147 10.43 21.86 -7.30
CA TRP A 147 10.06 20.54 -6.79
C TRP A 147 10.63 19.35 -7.57
N THR A 148 11.08 19.53 -8.76
CA THR A 148 11.49 18.48 -9.72
C THR A 148 12.85 17.91 -9.38
N TYR A 149 13.48 17.48 -8.67
CA TYR A 149 14.77 16.79 -8.40
C TYR A 149 15.35 17.06 -7.01
N ARG A 150 14.74 16.39 -6.03
CA ARG A 150 15.35 16.27 -4.71
C ARG A 150 16.37 15.12 -4.68
N THR A 151 17.32 15.12 -5.62
CA THR A 151 18.29 14.04 -5.82
C THR A 151 19.15 13.74 -4.58
N GLY A 152 19.28 14.70 -3.67
CA GLY A 152 19.95 14.52 -2.38
C GLY A 152 19.04 13.99 -1.26
N TRP A 153 17.76 13.69 -1.54
CA TRP A 153 16.80 13.18 -0.57
C TRP A 153 16.66 11.67 -0.77
N TYR A 154 17.56 10.91 -0.17
CA TYR A 154 17.73 9.47 -0.40
C TYR A 154 16.62 8.61 0.22
N GLU A 155 15.85 9.15 1.15
CA GLU A 155 14.66 8.55 1.75
C GLU A 155 13.43 8.65 0.86
N LEU A 156 13.41 9.58 -0.10
CA LEU A 156 12.19 9.96 -0.80
C LEU A 156 11.73 8.87 -1.76
N PRO A 157 10.48 8.38 -1.68
CA PRO A 157 9.85 7.65 -2.76
C PRO A 157 9.70 8.53 -4.01
N ILE A 158 9.46 7.91 -5.18
CA ILE A 158 9.16 8.69 -6.39
C ILE A 158 7.90 9.52 -6.15
N GLU A 159 8.02 10.81 -6.45
CA GLU A 159 6.92 11.76 -6.51
C GLU A 159 6.66 12.13 -7.96
N VAL A 160 5.40 12.21 -8.35
CA VAL A 160 4.99 12.64 -9.69
C VAL A 160 4.27 13.98 -9.56
N ASP A 161 5.07 15.05 -9.45
CA ASP A 161 4.64 16.43 -9.30
C ASP A 161 5.56 17.34 -10.14
N ALA A 162 5.37 17.32 -11.45
CA ALA A 162 6.22 18.03 -12.40
C ALA A 162 6.00 19.56 -12.36
N ASN A 163 4.81 19.99 -11.95
CA ASN A 163 4.44 21.41 -11.89
C ASN A 163 4.77 22.06 -10.53
N GLY A 164 5.08 21.26 -9.51
CA GLY A 164 5.48 21.73 -8.19
C GLY A 164 4.34 22.30 -7.33
N ASP A 165 3.09 21.90 -7.59
CA ASP A 165 1.93 22.39 -6.84
C ASP A 165 1.63 21.56 -5.58
N GLY A 166 2.43 20.53 -5.31
CA GLY A 166 2.27 19.62 -4.17
C GLY A 166 1.17 18.58 -4.36
N ARG A 167 0.74 18.36 -5.59
CA ARG A 167 -0.27 17.37 -5.93
C ARG A 167 0.30 16.36 -6.91
N ASP A 168 -0.03 15.09 -6.73
CA ASP A 168 0.41 14.06 -7.66
C ASP A 168 -0.27 14.23 -9.03
N ASP A 169 0.52 14.29 -10.10
CA ASP A 169 0.02 14.50 -11.46
C ASP A 169 -0.75 13.27 -12.01
N ASN A 170 -0.41 12.08 -11.54
CA ASN A 170 -1.02 10.82 -11.97
C ASN A 170 -2.14 10.36 -11.05
N ASN A 171 -2.14 10.78 -9.79
CA ASN A 171 -3.14 10.39 -8.80
C ASN A 171 -3.68 11.61 -8.05
N SER A 172 -4.82 12.13 -8.49
CA SER A 172 -5.46 13.31 -7.91
C SER A 172 -5.86 13.18 -6.43
N ASP A 173 -5.73 11.97 -5.85
CA ASP A 173 -5.95 11.71 -4.44
C ASP A 173 -4.74 12.08 -3.57
N TYR A 174 -3.53 12.10 -4.14
CA TYR A 174 -2.29 12.29 -3.38
C TYR A 174 -1.82 13.74 -3.39
N TYR A 175 -1.36 14.17 -2.22
CA TYR A 175 -0.77 15.49 -1.96
C TYR A 175 0.57 15.31 -1.26
N TYR A 176 1.57 16.06 -1.69
CA TYR A 176 2.90 16.04 -1.10
C TYR A 176 3.14 17.30 -0.25
N ALA A 177 3.75 17.12 0.90
CA ALA A 177 4.25 18.20 1.74
C ALA A 177 5.70 17.93 2.15
N HIS A 178 6.55 18.93 1.99
CA HIS A 178 7.99 18.82 2.24
C HIS A 178 8.39 19.78 3.34
N HIS A 179 8.81 19.24 4.47
CA HIS A 179 9.19 20.03 5.63
C HIS A 179 10.69 20.05 5.82
N LEU A 180 11.24 21.25 5.92
CA LEU A 180 12.61 21.48 6.36
C LEU A 180 12.64 21.73 7.86
N CYS A 181 13.77 21.43 8.50
CA CYS A 181 13.99 21.79 9.90
C CYS A 181 13.87 23.30 10.09
N ALA A 182 13.14 23.72 11.09
CA ALA A 182 12.90 25.11 11.41
C ALA A 182 13.74 25.57 12.60
N GLY A 183 14.28 26.81 12.50
CA GLY A 183 15.11 27.43 13.52
C GLY A 183 16.59 27.43 13.18
N GLY A 184 17.23 28.62 13.19
CA GLY A 184 18.64 28.86 12.82
C GLY A 184 19.63 28.26 13.80
N GLU A 185 20.01 27.01 13.63
CA GLU A 185 20.66 26.19 14.63
C GLU A 185 22.15 26.01 14.43
N LYS A 186 22.81 25.44 15.43
CA LYS A 186 24.27 25.35 15.49
C LYS A 186 24.89 24.22 14.66
N ASN A 187 24.11 23.30 14.16
CA ASN A 187 24.59 22.21 13.31
C ASN A 187 23.73 22.03 12.04
N ALA A 188 24.21 21.26 11.07
CA ALA A 188 23.57 21.11 9.77
C ALA A 188 22.13 20.58 9.85
N GLN A 189 21.80 19.74 10.82
CA GLN A 189 20.47 19.17 11.00
C GLN A 189 19.52 20.14 11.71
N ARG A 190 20.05 21.18 12.33
CA ARG A 190 19.29 22.22 12.99
C ARG A 190 19.11 23.48 12.17
N ASN A 191 19.79 23.63 11.05
CA ASN A 191 19.58 24.77 10.18
C ASN A 191 18.31 24.58 9.35
N GLY A 192 17.71 25.68 8.90
CA GLY A 192 16.45 25.66 8.18
C GLY A 192 16.49 25.00 6.80
N SER A 193 17.66 24.60 6.30
CA SER A 193 17.82 23.88 5.03
C SER A 193 17.88 22.34 5.19
N ALA A 194 18.06 21.85 6.42
CA ALA A 194 18.04 20.41 6.69
C ALA A 194 16.63 19.85 6.54
N ARG A 195 16.52 18.63 5.98
CA ARG A 195 15.24 17.94 5.82
C ARG A 195 14.67 17.55 7.17
N ASN A 196 13.39 17.79 7.38
CA ASN A 196 12.64 17.23 8.50
C ASN A 196 11.94 15.94 8.06
N PHE A 197 10.93 16.05 7.22
CA PHE A 197 10.26 14.91 6.60
C PHE A 197 9.47 15.35 5.35
N THR A 198 9.12 14.39 4.54
CA THR A 198 8.14 14.53 3.45
C THR A 198 6.97 13.62 3.71
N VAL A 199 5.75 14.05 3.39
CA VAL A 199 4.55 13.22 3.46
C VAL A 199 3.86 13.13 2.10
N CYS A 200 3.37 11.94 1.76
CA CYS A 200 2.31 11.74 0.80
C CYS A 200 1.00 11.55 1.58
N PHE A 201 0.03 12.42 1.34
CA PHE A 201 -1.26 12.44 2.04
C PHE A 201 -2.40 12.14 1.08
N SER A 202 -3.31 11.22 1.45
CA SER A 202 -4.47 10.86 0.64
C SER A 202 -5.70 11.68 1.05
N ALA A 203 -6.30 12.36 0.07
CA ALA A 203 -7.56 13.07 0.26
C ALA A 203 -8.73 12.11 0.48
N ASN A 204 -8.71 10.92 -0.13
CA ASN A 204 -9.75 9.92 0.04
C ASN A 204 -9.63 9.20 1.39
N HIS A 205 -8.43 8.83 1.81
CA HIS A 205 -8.22 8.16 3.10
C HIS A 205 -8.22 9.14 4.28
N HIS A 206 -8.03 10.44 4.05
CA HIS A 206 -7.80 11.47 5.08
C HIS A 206 -6.68 11.09 6.03
N CYS A 207 -5.60 10.52 5.49
CA CYS A 207 -4.54 9.89 6.24
C CYS A 207 -3.23 9.98 5.46
N PRO A 208 -2.04 10.04 6.12
CA PRO A 208 -0.78 9.86 5.42
C PRO A 208 -0.74 8.46 4.78
N VAL A 209 -0.26 8.41 3.55
CA VAL A 209 0.03 7.14 2.85
C VAL A 209 1.44 6.70 3.20
N TRP A 210 2.37 7.65 3.17
CA TRP A 210 3.73 7.46 3.68
C TRP A 210 4.33 8.78 4.18
N VAL A 211 5.30 8.65 5.07
CA VAL A 211 6.17 9.72 5.58
C VAL A 211 7.62 9.28 5.43
N ALA A 212 8.40 10.05 4.69
CA ALA A 212 9.82 9.79 4.44
C ALA A 212 10.71 10.74 5.23
N ALA A 213 11.73 10.22 5.89
CA ALA A 213 12.60 11.01 6.74
C ALA A 213 13.99 10.41 6.91
N PRO A 214 15.07 11.23 6.90
CA PRO A 214 16.37 10.77 7.35
C PRO A 214 16.38 10.67 8.89
N ARG A 215 17.00 9.64 9.44
CA ARG A 215 17.18 9.46 10.87
C ARG A 215 18.66 9.47 11.24
N HIS A 216 19.00 10.29 12.23
CA HIS A 216 20.34 10.46 12.75
C HIS A 216 20.25 11.05 14.16
N SER A 217 21.16 10.68 15.05
CA SER A 217 21.15 11.12 16.45
C SER A 217 21.14 12.65 16.62
N SER A 218 21.62 13.42 15.66
CA SER A 218 21.58 14.89 15.69
C SER A 218 20.17 15.49 15.61
N TYR A 219 19.15 14.72 15.19
CA TYR A 219 17.75 15.14 15.23
C TYR A 219 17.08 14.91 16.59
N GLU A 220 17.65 14.07 17.46
CA GLU A 220 17.00 13.47 18.62
C GLU A 220 17.22 14.24 19.94
N SER A 221 17.91 15.37 19.90
CA SER A 221 18.21 16.13 21.12
C SER A 221 18.21 17.65 20.91
N GLY A 222 17.88 18.39 21.95
CA GLY A 222 17.95 19.87 21.97
C GLY A 222 16.63 20.54 22.34
N ALA A 223 15.48 19.89 22.17
CA ALA A 223 14.16 20.39 22.55
C ALA A 223 13.36 19.30 23.28
N SER A 224 12.18 19.65 23.74
CA SER A 224 11.22 18.73 24.34
C SER A 224 10.02 18.53 23.40
N ARG A 225 9.28 17.46 23.62
CA ARG A 225 8.00 17.19 22.96
C ARG A 225 7.03 18.36 23.15
N THR A 226 6.39 18.80 22.06
CA THR A 226 5.57 20.01 22.05
C THR A 226 4.07 19.78 22.13
N ASP A 227 3.56 18.61 21.73
CA ASP A 227 2.13 18.28 21.60
C ASP A 227 1.32 19.33 20.78
N ALA A 228 1.99 19.98 19.83
CA ALA A 228 1.48 21.12 19.04
C ALA A 228 0.62 20.69 17.85
N TYR A 229 -0.34 19.78 18.07
CA TYR A 229 -1.22 19.28 17.01
C TYR A 229 -1.91 20.40 16.23
N SER A 230 -1.75 20.40 14.92
CA SER A 230 -2.34 21.37 13.99
C SER A 230 -2.45 20.79 12.59
N GLN A 231 -3.19 21.49 11.73
CA GLN A 231 -3.18 21.20 10.30
C GLN A 231 -1.82 21.54 9.70
N ASP A 232 -1.41 20.75 8.72
CA ASP A 232 -0.22 21.00 7.91
C ASP A 232 -0.51 22.13 6.92
N PRO A 233 0.27 23.21 6.93
CA PRO A 233 0.03 24.36 6.05
C PRO A 233 0.25 24.05 4.56
N GLN A 234 0.93 22.93 4.21
CA GLN A 234 1.19 22.54 2.82
C GLN A 234 0.13 21.58 2.26
N ILE A 235 -0.78 21.06 3.10
CA ILE A 235 -1.86 20.16 2.69
C ILE A 235 -3.20 20.92 2.76
N PRO A 236 -4.13 20.78 1.80
CA PRO A 236 -5.42 21.45 1.88
C PRO A 236 -6.17 21.14 3.18
N ALA A 237 -6.64 22.20 3.86
CA ALA A 237 -7.24 22.08 5.20
C ALA A 237 -8.49 21.18 5.23
N ASN A 238 -9.28 21.17 4.15
CA ASN A 238 -10.54 20.42 4.04
C ASN A 238 -10.36 18.90 3.93
N ILE A 239 -9.16 18.41 3.62
CA ILE A 239 -8.88 16.97 3.56
C ILE A 239 -8.20 16.44 4.82
N GLN A 240 -7.71 17.30 5.70
CA GLN A 240 -7.04 16.95 6.95
C GLN A 240 -8.02 16.79 8.13
N TYR A 241 -7.50 16.31 9.25
CA TYR A 241 -8.22 16.37 10.53
C TYR A 241 -8.47 17.83 10.95
N SER A 242 -9.55 18.06 11.66
CA SER A 242 -9.93 19.38 12.18
C SER A 242 -9.84 19.49 13.71
N SER A 243 -9.62 18.37 14.40
CA SER A 243 -9.55 18.32 15.85
C SER A 243 -8.63 17.23 16.37
N LYS A 244 -8.43 17.19 17.68
CA LYS A 244 -7.65 16.15 18.38
C LYS A 244 -8.49 14.94 18.79
N SER A 245 -9.76 14.85 18.37
CA SER A 245 -10.64 13.74 18.73
C SER A 245 -10.09 12.43 18.20
N THR A 246 -10.37 11.35 18.91
CA THR A 246 -10.01 9.98 18.54
C THR A 246 -11.26 9.13 18.53
N GLY A 247 -11.21 8.01 17.78
CA GLY A 247 -12.33 7.10 17.66
C GLY A 247 -11.88 5.74 17.11
N GLY A 248 -12.81 4.83 16.89
CA GLY A 248 -12.50 3.50 16.36
C GLY A 248 -11.53 2.68 17.20
N GLY A 249 -11.38 3.00 18.49
CA GLY A 249 -10.40 2.33 19.37
C GLY A 249 -8.95 2.74 19.10
N CYS A 250 -8.72 3.83 18.36
CA CYS A 250 -7.40 4.28 17.93
C CYS A 250 -6.91 5.51 18.69
N ASN A 251 -5.59 5.62 18.86
CA ASN A 251 -4.88 6.81 19.26
C ASN A 251 -4.41 7.60 18.02
N LYS A 252 -3.96 8.84 18.26
CA LYS A 252 -3.21 9.64 17.28
C LYS A 252 -1.79 9.09 17.17
N GLY A 253 -1.59 8.13 16.27
CA GLY A 253 -0.30 7.53 16.00
C GLY A 253 0.55 8.43 15.10
N HIS A 254 1.73 8.80 15.57
CA HIS A 254 2.70 9.47 14.71
C HIS A 254 3.25 8.46 13.69
N MET A 255 3.44 8.91 12.45
CA MET A 255 4.25 8.17 11.49
C MET A 255 5.72 8.39 11.84
N LEU A 256 6.20 9.60 11.82
CA LEU A 256 7.51 9.98 12.34
C LEU A 256 7.35 10.46 13.79
N GLY A 257 7.98 9.78 14.72
CA GLY A 257 7.81 10.00 16.15
C GLY A 257 8.37 11.35 16.63
N SER A 258 7.78 11.89 17.69
CA SER A 258 8.23 13.16 18.28
C SER A 258 9.65 13.09 18.87
N ALA A 259 10.03 11.95 19.45
CA ALA A 259 11.39 11.74 20.00
C ALA A 259 12.48 11.81 18.92
N GLU A 260 12.11 11.48 17.68
CA GLU A 260 13.00 11.45 16.53
C GLU A 260 13.30 12.85 15.95
N ARG A 261 12.63 13.90 16.45
CA ARG A 261 12.70 15.28 15.93
C ARG A 261 12.77 16.32 17.05
N LEU A 262 13.74 16.17 17.94
CA LEU A 262 14.00 17.08 19.06
C LEU A 262 15.13 18.09 18.78
N SER A 263 15.57 18.24 17.54
CA SER A 263 16.66 19.18 17.19
C SER A 263 16.32 20.64 17.50
N SER A 264 15.05 21.03 17.37
CA SER A 264 14.53 22.31 17.86
C SER A 264 13.04 22.21 18.20
N THR A 265 12.53 23.15 18.99
CA THR A 265 11.08 23.26 19.28
C THR A 265 10.25 23.44 18.00
N ALA A 266 10.75 24.26 17.05
CA ALA A 266 10.05 24.54 15.82
C ALA A 266 10.02 23.30 14.90
N THR A 267 11.12 22.55 14.79
CA THR A 267 11.17 21.28 14.06
C THR A 267 10.26 20.24 14.71
N ASN A 268 10.24 20.15 16.05
CA ASN A 268 9.36 19.23 16.76
C ASN A 268 7.87 19.55 16.58
N LYS A 269 7.49 20.83 16.46
CA LYS A 269 6.08 21.20 16.17
C LYS A 269 5.58 20.61 14.86
N GLN A 270 6.44 20.48 13.85
CA GLN A 270 6.04 19.97 12.53
C GLN A 270 5.61 18.50 12.58
N VAL A 271 6.23 17.65 13.42
CA VAL A 271 5.80 16.24 13.52
C VAL A 271 4.41 16.08 14.14
N PHE A 272 3.84 17.13 14.73
CA PHE A 272 2.45 17.15 15.21
C PHE A 272 1.46 17.64 14.16
N TYR A 273 1.89 17.91 12.92
CA TYR A 273 0.94 18.15 11.83
C TYR A 273 0.07 16.92 11.60
N TYR A 274 -1.20 17.14 11.36
CA TYR A 274 -2.15 16.04 11.12
C TYR A 274 -1.79 15.19 9.89
N SER A 275 -1.02 15.74 8.97
CA SER A 275 -0.45 14.99 7.85
C SER A 275 0.55 13.89 8.25
N ASN A 276 1.09 13.95 9.48
CA ASN A 276 1.97 12.93 10.07
C ASN A 276 1.25 11.99 11.06
N ILE A 277 -0.08 12.04 11.14
CA ILE A 277 -0.86 11.31 12.14
C ILE A 277 -1.78 10.30 11.45
N ALA A 278 -1.72 9.04 11.86
CA ALA A 278 -2.62 7.98 11.44
C ALA A 278 -3.37 7.36 12.63
N PRO A 279 -4.59 6.84 12.43
CA PRO A 279 -5.27 6.04 13.45
C PRO A 279 -4.50 4.76 13.75
N GLN A 280 -4.08 4.55 14.99
CA GLN A 280 -3.39 3.34 15.46
C GLN A 280 -4.10 2.78 16.68
N TYR A 281 -4.38 1.47 16.73
CA TYR A 281 -5.06 0.86 17.87
C TYR A 281 -4.37 1.18 19.19
N SER A 282 -5.16 1.74 20.12
CA SER A 282 -4.65 2.25 21.41
C SER A 282 -4.27 1.16 22.39
N SER A 283 -4.82 -0.04 22.26
CA SER A 283 -4.63 -1.13 23.22
C SER A 283 -3.55 -2.14 22.83
N THR A 284 -3.37 -2.37 21.53
CA THR A 284 -2.51 -3.43 21.00
C THR A 284 -1.35 -2.94 20.17
N PHE A 285 -1.49 -1.77 19.55
CA PHE A 285 -0.56 -1.29 18.53
C PHE A 285 0.23 -0.08 18.99
N ASN A 286 -0.43 1.05 19.27
CA ASN A 286 0.18 2.30 19.74
C ASN A 286 0.06 2.42 21.27
N THR A 287 0.86 1.68 21.99
CA THR A 287 0.94 1.72 23.46
C THR A 287 2.24 1.09 23.91
N GLY A 288 2.71 1.37 25.11
CA GLY A 288 3.91 0.72 25.64
C GLY A 288 3.79 -0.81 25.58
N GLY A 289 4.70 -1.44 24.83
CA GLY A 289 4.67 -2.85 24.51
C GLY A 289 3.67 -3.26 23.42
N GLY A 290 3.05 -2.31 22.72
CA GLY A 290 2.24 -2.59 21.52
C GLY A 290 3.12 -2.99 20.34
N ALA A 291 2.50 -3.64 19.34
CA ALA A 291 3.26 -4.20 18.21
C ALA A 291 4.06 -3.14 17.44
N TRP A 292 3.44 -1.99 17.16
CA TRP A 292 4.10 -0.88 16.47
C TRP A 292 5.13 -0.19 17.36
N ASN A 293 4.80 0.08 18.62
CA ASN A 293 5.75 0.66 19.57
C ASN A 293 7.00 -0.20 19.73
N ASN A 294 6.86 -1.54 19.79
CA ASN A 294 8.01 -2.43 19.85
C ASN A 294 8.86 -2.39 18.56
N LEU A 295 8.24 -2.16 17.39
CA LEU A 295 8.98 -1.96 16.16
C LEU A 295 9.69 -0.60 16.16
N GLU A 296 9.04 0.48 16.60
CA GLU A 296 9.65 1.81 16.72
C GLU A 296 10.88 1.77 17.65
N ASP A 297 10.74 1.19 18.84
CA ASP A 297 11.85 0.99 19.78
C ASP A 297 13.02 0.20 19.15
N HIS A 298 12.70 -0.80 18.32
CA HIS A 298 13.71 -1.57 17.60
C HIS A 298 14.41 -0.73 16.52
N ILE A 299 13.66 0.03 15.71
CA ILE A 299 14.21 0.91 14.67
C ILE A 299 15.08 2.01 15.28
N ASP A 300 14.74 2.53 16.44
CA ASP A 300 15.58 3.50 17.18
C ASP A 300 16.99 2.95 17.42
N GLY A 301 17.09 1.66 17.73
CA GLY A 301 18.36 0.96 17.89
C GLY A 301 19.17 0.81 16.59
N LEU A 302 18.57 1.01 15.45
CA LEU A 302 19.22 0.90 14.13
C LEU A 302 19.77 2.23 13.60
N VAL A 303 19.46 3.36 14.26
CA VAL A 303 19.99 4.67 13.88
C VAL A 303 21.51 4.65 13.95
N CYS A 304 22.15 5.18 12.93
CA CYS A 304 23.61 5.09 12.77
C CYS A 304 24.24 6.44 12.34
N ALA A 305 25.57 6.51 12.43
CA ALA A 305 26.31 7.73 12.10
C ALA A 305 26.26 8.11 10.62
N ASP A 306 26.04 7.13 9.72
CA ASP A 306 25.92 7.36 8.27
C ASP A 306 24.48 7.76 7.83
N THR A 307 23.57 7.95 8.76
CA THR A 307 22.15 8.17 8.54
C THR A 307 21.39 6.90 8.14
N LEU A 308 20.29 6.65 8.84
CA LEU A 308 19.26 5.69 8.46
C LEU A 308 18.17 6.42 7.68
N TYR A 309 17.93 6.04 6.43
CA TYR A 309 16.87 6.59 5.61
C TYR A 309 15.62 5.75 5.76
N THR A 310 14.50 6.39 6.10
CA THR A 310 13.25 5.70 6.45
C THR A 310 12.08 6.18 5.63
N VAL A 311 11.20 5.26 5.24
CA VAL A 311 9.84 5.56 4.80
C VAL A 311 8.88 4.77 5.68
N ILE A 312 7.99 5.48 6.34
CA ILE A 312 6.99 4.93 7.24
C ILE A 312 5.66 5.03 6.53
N GLY A 313 4.95 3.93 6.34
CA GLY A 313 3.73 3.99 5.53
C GLY A 313 2.55 3.26 6.11
N CYS A 314 1.38 3.61 5.56
CA CYS A 314 0.08 3.00 5.80
C CYS A 314 -0.37 2.24 4.56
N TYR A 315 -1.04 1.11 4.77
CA TYR A 315 -1.73 0.37 3.74
C TYR A 315 -3.22 0.27 4.07
N PHE A 316 -4.10 0.33 3.07
CA PHE A 316 -5.53 0.49 3.30
C PHE A 316 -6.39 -0.62 2.71
N ASP A 317 -5.85 -1.44 1.81
CA ASP A 317 -6.54 -2.63 1.31
C ASP A 317 -6.46 -3.79 2.31
N THR A 318 -7.15 -4.88 2.05
CA THR A 318 -7.09 -6.07 2.91
C THR A 318 -5.67 -6.61 2.95
N TYR A 319 -5.14 -6.78 4.16
CA TYR A 319 -3.80 -7.33 4.36
C TYR A 319 -3.82 -8.48 5.36
N THR A 320 -3.24 -9.61 4.99
CA THR A 320 -3.04 -10.75 5.88
C THR A 320 -1.55 -10.98 6.07
N ASP A 321 -1.08 -10.96 7.33
CA ASP A 321 0.32 -11.20 7.66
C ASP A 321 0.68 -12.70 7.68
N LYS A 322 1.98 -12.98 7.83
CA LYS A 322 2.50 -14.36 7.92
C LYS A 322 2.14 -15.08 9.23
N TYR A 323 1.40 -14.44 10.13
CA TYR A 323 0.86 -15.03 11.36
C TYR A 323 -0.63 -15.36 11.25
N GLY A 324 -1.30 -14.90 10.18
CA GLY A 324 -2.73 -15.11 9.94
C GLY A 324 -3.61 -13.96 10.44
N ASN A 325 -3.04 -12.87 10.94
CA ASN A 325 -3.82 -11.68 11.28
C ASN A 325 -4.26 -10.99 10.00
N THR A 326 -5.52 -10.57 9.94
CA THR A 326 -6.08 -9.93 8.75
C THR A 326 -6.67 -8.57 9.08
N GLY A 327 -6.01 -7.50 8.62
CA GLY A 327 -6.55 -6.15 8.61
C GLY A 327 -7.52 -5.98 7.44
N ARG A 328 -8.71 -5.43 7.73
CA ARG A 328 -9.74 -5.16 6.71
C ARG A 328 -10.01 -3.67 6.62
N PRO A 329 -10.25 -3.13 5.40
CA PRO A 329 -10.61 -1.73 5.20
C PRO A 329 -11.79 -1.33 6.08
N ALA A 330 -11.67 -0.18 6.73
CA ALA A 330 -12.74 0.40 7.53
C ALA A 330 -12.65 1.93 7.53
N ARG A 331 -13.80 2.59 7.61
CA ARG A 331 -13.91 4.03 7.88
C ARG A 331 -14.31 4.23 9.32
N ILE A 332 -13.69 5.19 9.98
CA ILE A 332 -13.92 5.48 11.39
C ILE A 332 -14.13 6.99 11.60
N GLU A 333 -14.77 7.34 12.68
CA GLU A 333 -14.76 8.71 13.19
C GLU A 333 -13.42 8.97 13.86
N PHE A 334 -12.66 9.98 13.36
CA PHE A 334 -11.35 10.33 13.87
C PHE A 334 -10.96 11.76 13.45
N GLY A 335 -10.27 12.49 14.32
CA GLY A 335 -9.76 13.82 13.99
C GLY A 335 -10.84 14.87 13.67
N GLY A 336 -12.09 14.67 14.12
CA GLY A 336 -13.23 15.53 13.78
C GLY A 336 -13.85 15.24 12.41
N ARG A 337 -13.56 14.07 11.82
CA ARG A 337 -14.13 13.54 10.58
C ARG A 337 -14.83 12.22 10.85
N THR A 338 -15.78 11.85 10.00
CA THR A 338 -16.55 10.59 10.10
C THR A 338 -16.12 9.53 9.09
N ASP A 339 -15.16 9.87 8.24
CA ASP A 339 -14.82 9.14 7.01
C ASP A 339 -13.32 8.83 6.88
N VAL A 340 -12.58 8.79 8.00
CA VAL A 340 -11.14 8.49 7.99
C VAL A 340 -10.91 7.00 7.79
N SER A 341 -10.08 6.63 6.84
CA SER A 341 -9.65 5.24 6.69
C SER A 341 -8.74 4.82 7.84
N ARG A 342 -9.06 3.69 8.45
CA ARG A 342 -8.16 3.02 9.37
C ARG A 342 -7.20 2.16 8.57
N PRO A 343 -5.87 2.37 8.69
CA PRO A 343 -4.90 1.50 8.03
C PRO A 343 -5.07 0.04 8.43
N THR A 344 -4.81 -0.88 7.51
CA THR A 344 -4.86 -2.32 7.70
C THR A 344 -3.49 -2.90 8.04
N MET A 345 -2.44 -2.21 7.61
CA MET A 345 -1.05 -2.55 7.87
C MET A 345 -0.22 -1.27 7.91
N PHE A 346 0.87 -1.30 8.68
CA PHE A 346 1.90 -0.28 8.71
C PHE A 346 3.25 -0.88 8.33
N TYR A 347 4.13 -0.07 7.76
CA TYR A 347 5.45 -0.52 7.37
C TYR A 347 6.54 0.53 7.63
N TYR A 348 7.76 0.03 7.80
CA TYR A 348 8.99 0.81 7.68
C TYR A 348 9.82 0.26 6.52
N ALA A 349 10.12 1.08 5.52
CA ALA A 349 11.17 0.82 4.55
C ALA A 349 12.46 1.51 5.00
N LEU A 350 13.55 0.76 5.08
CA LEU A 350 14.82 1.18 5.67
C LEU A 350 15.95 1.01 4.66
N LEU A 351 16.85 2.02 4.59
CA LEU A 351 18.09 1.98 3.84
C LEU A 351 19.22 2.58 4.69
N ARG A 352 20.37 1.91 4.75
CA ARG A 352 21.59 2.45 5.35
C ARG A 352 22.83 1.81 4.74
N THR A 353 24.00 2.34 5.06
CA THR A 353 25.27 1.63 4.83
C THR A 353 25.36 0.42 5.77
N LYS A 354 25.98 -0.68 5.34
CA LYS A 354 26.19 -1.87 6.16
C LYS A 354 27.00 -1.58 7.42
N LYS A 355 28.00 -0.70 7.32
CA LYS A 355 28.87 -0.34 8.46
C LYS A 355 28.20 0.63 9.43
N GLY A 356 27.28 1.47 8.96
CA GLY A 356 26.62 2.51 9.74
C GLY A 356 27.53 3.69 10.17
N ASN A 357 28.81 3.62 9.88
CA ASN A 357 29.83 4.64 10.21
C ASN A 357 30.94 4.73 9.16
N SER A 358 30.60 4.53 7.91
CA SER A 358 31.54 4.56 6.79
C SER A 358 31.99 5.98 6.42
N GLY A 359 31.21 7.00 6.78
CA GLY A 359 31.40 8.38 6.36
C GLY A 359 31.09 8.60 4.88
N LYS A 360 30.53 7.61 4.17
CA LYS A 360 30.13 7.70 2.76
C LYS A 360 28.67 8.10 2.61
N CYS A 361 28.40 8.90 1.59
CA CYS A 361 27.04 9.13 1.14
C CYS A 361 26.48 7.86 0.48
N VAL A 362 25.26 7.47 0.76
CA VAL A 362 24.65 6.23 0.22
C VAL A 362 24.57 6.20 -1.30
N LYS A 363 24.46 7.34 -1.98
CA LYS A 363 24.48 7.42 -3.45
C LYS A 363 25.84 7.01 -4.05
N ASP A 364 26.93 7.15 -3.28
CA ASP A 364 28.29 6.87 -3.72
C ASP A 364 28.75 5.46 -3.28
N CYS A 365 27.88 4.70 -2.64
CA CYS A 365 28.14 3.34 -2.20
C CYS A 365 27.82 2.32 -3.30
N SER A 366 28.60 1.23 -3.36
CA SER A 366 28.23 0.04 -4.12
C SER A 366 27.10 -0.73 -3.44
N ALA A 367 26.40 -1.59 -4.18
CA ALA A 367 25.35 -2.44 -3.60
C ALA A 367 25.87 -3.33 -2.45
N SER A 368 27.13 -3.74 -2.48
CA SER A 368 27.74 -4.53 -1.40
C SER A 368 27.99 -3.75 -0.12
N GLU A 369 28.03 -2.40 -0.16
CA GLU A 369 28.20 -1.51 0.98
C GLU A 369 26.86 -1.05 1.57
N LEU A 370 25.74 -1.30 0.86
CA LEU A 370 24.39 -0.92 1.25
C LEU A 370 23.58 -2.10 1.75
N GLN A 371 22.58 -1.80 2.53
CA GLN A 371 21.52 -2.73 2.92
C GLN A 371 20.18 -2.02 3.05
N CYS A 372 19.12 -2.70 2.63
CA CYS A 372 17.76 -2.22 2.81
C CYS A 372 16.81 -3.38 3.12
N VAL A 373 15.71 -3.06 3.78
CA VAL A 373 14.66 -4.00 4.19
C VAL A 373 13.36 -3.26 4.42
N ALA A 374 12.23 -3.95 4.39
CA ALA A 374 10.99 -3.45 4.95
C ALA A 374 10.52 -4.33 6.10
N PHE A 375 10.03 -3.70 7.17
CA PHE A 375 9.22 -4.32 8.21
C PHE A 375 7.76 -4.01 7.95
N VAL A 376 6.89 -5.01 8.00
CA VAL A 376 5.45 -4.88 7.79
C VAL A 376 4.71 -5.49 8.96
N ILE A 377 3.82 -4.70 9.59
CA ILE A 377 3.03 -5.13 10.75
C ILE A 377 1.55 -4.96 10.44
N CYS A 378 0.80 -6.07 10.44
CA CYS A 378 -0.66 -6.01 10.36
C CYS A 378 -1.22 -5.19 11.53
N HIS A 379 -2.18 -4.30 11.27
CA HIS A 379 -2.74 -3.46 12.33
C HIS A 379 -3.49 -4.29 13.40
N GLU A 380 -3.95 -5.50 13.04
CA GLU A 380 -4.59 -6.45 13.96
C GLU A 380 -3.58 -7.30 14.78
N GLN A 381 -2.28 -6.96 14.73
CA GLN A 381 -1.26 -7.68 15.50
C GLN A 381 -1.48 -7.49 17.01
N GLU A 382 -1.21 -8.53 17.77
CA GLU A 382 -1.44 -8.53 19.21
C GLU A 382 -0.41 -7.71 19.98
N LYS A 383 -0.81 -7.26 21.16
CA LYS A 383 0.12 -6.60 22.10
C LYS A 383 1.22 -7.56 22.53
N GLY A 384 2.44 -7.05 22.63
CA GLY A 384 3.62 -7.81 23.01
C GLY A 384 4.40 -8.38 21.85
N HIS A 385 3.84 -8.32 20.61
CA HIS A 385 4.59 -8.72 19.42
C HIS A 385 5.86 -7.89 19.28
N LYS A 386 6.98 -8.57 19.05
CA LYS A 386 8.29 -7.96 18.79
C LYS A 386 8.72 -8.27 17.36
N PRO A 387 9.49 -7.40 16.69
CA PRO A 387 9.98 -7.62 15.34
C PRO A 387 10.67 -8.98 15.18
N GLN A 388 10.31 -9.70 14.14
CA GLN A 388 10.81 -11.01 13.80
C GLN A 388 11.06 -11.13 12.28
N VAL A 389 11.76 -12.18 11.85
CA VAL A 389 12.02 -12.43 10.42
C VAL A 389 10.74 -12.48 9.59
N LYS A 390 9.62 -12.97 10.16
CA LYS A 390 8.34 -13.02 9.46
C LYS A 390 7.74 -11.63 9.17
N ASP A 391 8.13 -10.61 9.92
CA ASP A 391 7.70 -9.24 9.67
C ASP A 391 8.51 -8.55 8.57
N MET A 392 9.54 -9.21 8.08
CA MET A 392 10.47 -8.65 7.11
C MET A 392 10.14 -9.10 5.70
N ILE A 393 10.21 -8.15 4.76
CA ILE A 393 10.15 -8.37 3.32
C ILE A 393 11.22 -7.54 2.61
N SER A 394 11.54 -7.88 1.39
CA SER A 394 12.42 -7.05 0.57
C SER A 394 11.74 -5.74 0.16
N ILE A 395 12.54 -4.74 -0.20
CA ILE A 395 11.98 -3.48 -0.75
C ILE A 395 11.22 -3.75 -2.04
N ALA A 396 11.68 -4.67 -2.88
CA ALA A 396 10.99 -5.05 -4.11
C ALA A 396 9.59 -5.66 -3.84
N GLU A 397 9.45 -6.50 -2.80
CA GLU A 397 8.14 -7.02 -2.36
C GLU A 397 7.25 -5.89 -1.82
N LEU A 398 7.81 -4.94 -1.07
CA LEU A 398 7.05 -3.79 -0.59
C LEU A 398 6.58 -2.90 -1.77
N GLU A 399 7.43 -2.70 -2.78
CA GLU A 399 7.06 -1.96 -4.00
C GLU A 399 5.89 -2.63 -4.75
N GLN A 400 5.89 -3.97 -4.83
CA GLN A 400 4.78 -4.72 -5.44
C GLN A 400 3.49 -4.59 -4.62
N LEU A 401 3.61 -4.61 -3.29
CA LEU A 401 2.46 -4.52 -2.38
C LEU A 401 1.82 -3.12 -2.40
N THR A 402 2.64 -2.07 -2.40
CA THR A 402 2.17 -0.68 -2.20
C THR A 402 2.02 0.11 -3.48
N GLY A 403 2.66 -0.33 -4.58
CA GLY A 403 2.73 0.40 -5.84
C GLY A 403 3.71 1.58 -5.88
N PHE A 404 4.33 1.93 -4.74
CA PHE A 404 5.33 2.99 -4.68
C PHE A 404 6.74 2.49 -5.02
N LYS A 405 7.62 3.41 -5.41
CA LYS A 405 9.04 3.13 -5.65
C LYS A 405 9.88 3.81 -4.59
N TYR A 406 10.71 3.04 -3.91
CA TYR A 406 11.52 3.48 -2.78
C TYR A 406 13.00 3.58 -3.14
N PHE A 407 13.68 4.57 -2.55
CA PHE A 407 15.14 4.73 -2.64
C PHE A 407 15.72 4.87 -4.06
N GLU A 408 14.92 5.40 -4.99
CA GLU A 408 15.34 5.60 -6.39
C GLU A 408 16.52 6.58 -6.53
N ASN A 409 16.65 7.52 -5.57
CA ASN A 409 17.82 8.41 -5.50
C ASN A 409 19.12 7.70 -5.03
N VAL A 410 19.07 6.38 -4.82
CA VAL A 410 20.21 5.53 -4.45
C VAL A 410 20.31 4.38 -5.46
N PRO A 411 21.01 4.60 -6.60
CA PRO A 411 20.99 3.67 -7.74
C PRO A 411 21.41 2.23 -7.41
N ASN A 412 22.26 2.06 -6.40
CA ASN A 412 22.78 0.76 -5.99
C ASN A 412 22.06 0.16 -4.77
N ALA A 413 20.89 0.68 -4.38
CA ALA A 413 20.13 0.11 -3.28
C ALA A 413 19.75 -1.37 -3.56
N PRO A 414 20.10 -2.33 -2.68
CA PRO A 414 19.89 -3.77 -2.93
C PRO A 414 18.45 -4.19 -2.64
N LYS A 415 17.48 -3.70 -3.40
CA LYS A 415 16.04 -3.80 -3.15
C LYS A 415 15.48 -5.22 -3.15
N GLY A 416 16.08 -6.14 -3.90
CA GLY A 416 15.56 -7.50 -4.10
C GLY A 416 15.89 -8.47 -2.97
N THR A 417 16.83 -8.16 -2.09
CA THR A 417 17.30 -9.08 -1.05
C THR A 417 17.69 -8.35 0.23
N PHE A 418 17.57 -9.05 1.35
CA PHE A 418 18.09 -8.60 2.64
C PHE A 418 18.64 -9.79 3.44
N ASN A 419 19.51 -9.51 4.40
CA ASN A 419 19.92 -10.48 5.40
C ASN A 419 19.27 -10.11 6.75
N SER A 420 18.41 -10.97 7.28
CA SER A 420 17.64 -10.69 8.50
C SER A 420 18.52 -10.41 9.71
N SER A 421 19.69 -11.05 9.84
CA SER A 421 20.61 -10.83 10.95
C SER A 421 21.26 -9.44 10.98
N ASP A 422 21.17 -8.67 9.90
CA ASP A 422 21.67 -7.28 9.86
C ASP A 422 20.66 -6.28 10.44
N TRP A 423 19.44 -6.75 10.72
CA TRP A 423 18.30 -5.94 11.06
C TRP A 423 17.55 -6.35 12.34
N LEU A 424 17.85 -7.55 12.92
CA LEU A 424 17.26 -8.09 14.16
C LEU A 424 18.31 -8.32 15.25
#